data_d05a1aa40f8345f1c2ddeb89a9b9da64
#
_entry.id   d05a1aa40f8345f1c2ddeb89a9b9da64
#
_cell.length_a   1.000
_cell.length_b   1.000
_cell.length_c   1.000
_cell.angle_alpha   90.00
_cell.angle_beta   90.00
_cell.angle_gamma   90.00
#
_symmetry.space_group_name_H-M   'P 1'
#
loop_
_entity.id
_entity.type
_entity.pdbx_description
1 polymer ?
#
loop_
_entity_poly.entity_id
_entity_poly.type
_entity_poly.pdbx_seq_one_letter_code
_entity_poly.pdbx_strand_id
1 'polypeptide(L)'
;MVFFGADVSSRCFSAGDAGSMPMFDHCARFTNYFSGYDGALQVSNFKNVDPASRVGRIGLPLDSPPKTLDVDCSARYAKVPGRTFKTISGMPSHSWYLEDDKWYEDLAYTLRGDLDRYVIPTRRKVGDNDFELIP
;
A
#
# COMPACT_ATOMS: atom_id res chain seq x y z
N MET A 1 -8.55 8.73 3.15
CA MET A 1 -7.59 8.06 4.09
C MET A 1 -6.50 7.41 3.28
N VAL A 2 -5.27 7.41 3.79
CA VAL A 2 -4.11 6.82 3.12
C VAL A 2 -3.35 5.94 4.09
N PHE A 3 -2.96 4.75 3.62
CA PHE A 3 -2.02 3.86 4.30
C PHE A 3 -0.80 3.63 3.40
N PHE A 4 0.37 3.48 4.00
CA PHE A 4 1.58 3.04 3.30
C PHE A 4 2.45 2.21 4.25
N GLY A 5 2.98 1.10 3.74
CA GLY A 5 3.77 0.16 4.53
C GLY A 5 3.07 -0.31 5.82
N ALA A 6 1.75 -0.45 5.81
CA ALA A 6 0.98 -0.65 7.02
C ALA A 6 1.16 -2.07 7.59
N ASP A 7 1.54 -2.15 8.87
CA ASP A 7 1.68 -3.41 9.64
C ASP A 7 0.34 -3.85 10.24
N VAL A 8 -0.66 -4.00 9.37
CA VAL A 8 -2.01 -4.46 9.73
C VAL A 8 -2.33 -5.69 8.90
N SER A 9 -3.02 -6.66 9.50
CA SER A 9 -3.48 -7.85 8.78
C SER A 9 -4.39 -7.46 7.61
N SER A 10 -4.13 -8.00 6.42
CA SER A 10 -4.98 -7.74 5.25
C SER A 10 -6.44 -8.15 5.47
N ARG A 11 -6.69 -9.18 6.29
CA ARG A 11 -8.05 -9.62 6.65
C ARG A 11 -8.91 -8.56 7.32
N CYS A 12 -8.28 -7.61 8.02
CA CYS A 12 -9.00 -6.50 8.66
C CYS A 12 -9.66 -5.56 7.63
N PHE A 13 -9.35 -5.70 6.34
CA PHE A 13 -9.89 -4.85 5.28
C PHE A 13 -10.94 -5.57 4.41
N SER A 14 -11.32 -6.79 4.75
CA SER A 14 -12.43 -7.50 4.10
C SER A 14 -13.77 -6.79 4.35
N ALA A 15 -14.64 -6.79 3.34
CA ALA A 15 -15.99 -6.26 3.49
C ALA A 15 -16.74 -7.01 4.59
N GLY A 16 -17.29 -6.28 5.56
CA GLY A 16 -18.01 -6.86 6.69
C GLY A 16 -17.15 -7.15 7.91
N ASP A 17 -15.83 -6.88 7.90
CA ASP A 17 -15.04 -6.91 9.12
C ASP A 17 -15.52 -5.82 10.09
N ALA A 18 -16.05 -6.23 11.25
CA ALA A 18 -16.67 -5.32 12.21
C ALA A 18 -15.67 -4.33 12.84
N GLY A 19 -14.38 -4.68 12.86
CA GLY A 19 -13.34 -3.81 13.42
C GLY A 19 -12.94 -2.66 12.51
N SER A 20 -12.98 -2.86 11.19
CA SER A 20 -12.56 -1.86 10.20
C SER A 20 -13.71 -1.07 9.57
N MET A 21 -14.94 -1.59 9.61
CA MET A 21 -16.10 -0.91 9.02
C MET A 21 -16.27 0.53 9.48
N PRO A 22 -16.12 0.89 10.78
CA PRO A 22 -16.21 2.29 11.20
C PRO A 22 -15.20 3.21 10.51
N MET A 23 -13.99 2.73 10.25
CA MET A 23 -12.97 3.49 9.50
C MET A 23 -13.44 3.76 8.06
N PHE A 24 -13.97 2.75 7.41
CA PHE A 24 -14.49 2.90 6.05
C PHE A 24 -15.71 3.81 6.00
N ASP A 25 -16.61 3.74 6.96
CA ASP A 25 -17.81 4.59 7.01
C ASP A 25 -17.46 6.09 7.11
N HIS A 26 -16.33 6.41 7.73
CA HIS A 26 -15.86 7.78 7.92
C HIS A 26 -14.85 8.28 6.88
N CYS A 27 -14.54 7.53 5.83
CA CYS A 27 -13.69 8.01 4.76
C CYS A 27 -14.37 7.91 3.39
N ALA A 28 -14.26 8.97 2.58
CA ALA A 28 -14.79 9.00 1.21
C ALA A 28 -13.97 8.11 0.27
N ARG A 29 -12.65 8.04 0.49
CA ARG A 29 -11.70 7.26 -0.31
C ARG A 29 -10.68 6.62 0.62
N PHE A 30 -10.26 5.42 0.28
CA PHE A 30 -9.18 4.72 0.96
C PHE A 30 -8.13 4.29 -0.08
N THR A 31 -6.88 4.70 0.11
CA THR A 31 -5.76 4.29 -0.74
C THR A 31 -4.71 3.60 0.11
N ASN A 32 -4.33 2.41 -0.28
CA ASN A 32 -3.24 1.65 0.33
C ASN A 32 -2.05 1.60 -0.64
N TYR A 33 -0.88 2.03 -0.18
CA TYR A 33 0.39 1.84 -0.88
C TYR A 33 1.11 0.66 -0.25
N PHE A 34 1.45 -0.31 -1.06
CA PHE A 34 2.15 -1.51 -0.59
C PHE A 34 3.38 -1.82 -1.44
N SER A 35 4.28 -2.64 -0.91
CA SER A 35 5.43 -3.14 -1.63
C SER A 35 5.74 -4.58 -1.23
N GLY A 36 5.76 -5.49 -2.21
CA GLY A 36 6.17 -6.87 -2.01
C GLY A 36 7.59 -7.03 -1.48
N TYR A 37 8.41 -5.99 -1.59
CA TYR A 37 9.78 -5.95 -1.08
C TYR A 37 9.92 -5.44 0.35
N ASP A 38 8.83 -5.13 1.04
CA ASP A 38 8.88 -4.69 2.44
C ASP A 38 9.37 -5.80 3.36
N GLY A 39 10.66 -5.79 3.67
CA GLY A 39 11.32 -6.79 4.50
C GLY A 39 10.97 -6.68 5.98
N ALA A 40 10.62 -5.49 6.48
CA ALA A 40 10.19 -5.31 7.86
C ALA A 40 8.85 -6.03 8.10
N LEU A 41 7.90 -5.87 7.18
CA LEU A 41 6.61 -6.55 7.24
C LEU A 41 6.74 -8.07 7.03
N GLN A 42 7.72 -8.51 6.27
CA GLN A 42 8.03 -9.93 6.15
C GLN A 42 8.44 -10.54 7.51
N VAL A 43 9.29 -9.84 8.24
CA VAL A 43 9.73 -10.27 9.59
C VAL A 43 8.58 -10.21 10.59
N SER A 44 7.72 -9.19 10.50
CA SER A 44 6.53 -9.05 11.33
C SER A 44 5.58 -10.24 11.20
N ASN A 45 5.41 -10.79 10.00
CA ASN A 45 4.59 -11.99 9.80
C ASN A 45 5.09 -13.21 10.57
N PHE A 46 6.40 -13.35 10.76
CA PHE A 46 6.97 -14.48 11.53
C PHE A 46 6.78 -14.33 13.06
N LYS A 47 6.67 -13.09 13.54
CA LYS A 47 6.56 -12.82 14.99
C LYS A 47 5.12 -12.87 15.50
N ASN A 48 4.16 -12.65 14.62
CA ASN A 48 2.75 -12.65 14.99
C ASN A 48 2.14 -14.04 14.67
N VAL A 49 1.34 -14.53 15.62
CA VAL A 49 0.63 -15.82 15.51
C VAL A 49 -0.44 -15.80 14.41
N ASP A 50 -0.78 -14.62 13.88
CA ASP A 50 -1.69 -14.46 12.76
C ASP A 50 -0.97 -14.76 11.44
N PRO A 51 -1.32 -15.83 10.71
CA PRO A 51 -0.72 -16.17 9.44
C PRO A 51 -1.12 -15.23 8.30
N ALA A 52 -2.02 -14.27 8.55
CA ALA A 52 -2.43 -13.32 7.54
C ALA A 52 -1.30 -12.35 7.22
N SER A 53 -1.04 -12.20 5.93
CA SER A 53 -0.02 -11.28 5.43
C SER A 53 -0.41 -9.82 5.68
N ARG A 54 0.58 -8.94 5.80
CA ARG A 54 0.39 -7.53 6.09
C ARG A 54 -0.05 -6.75 4.86
N VAL A 55 -1.04 -5.87 5.01
CA VAL A 55 -1.62 -5.09 3.91
C VAL A 55 -0.57 -4.21 3.22
N GLY A 56 0.40 -3.67 3.95
CA GLY A 56 1.50 -2.90 3.37
C GLY A 56 2.51 -3.73 2.56
N ARG A 57 2.38 -5.07 2.55
CA ARG A 57 3.23 -5.97 1.78
C ARG A 57 2.52 -6.66 0.62
N ILE A 58 1.26 -7.06 0.80
CA ILE A 58 0.52 -7.86 -0.20
C ILE A 58 -0.68 -7.14 -0.79
N GLY A 59 -1.00 -5.94 -0.30
CA GLY A 59 -2.20 -5.22 -0.70
C GLY A 59 -3.47 -5.62 0.06
N LEU A 60 -4.57 -5.04 -0.35
CA LEU A 60 -5.90 -5.27 0.19
C LEU A 60 -6.47 -6.62 -0.27
N PRO A 61 -7.40 -7.23 0.49
CA PRO A 61 -8.09 -8.42 0.03
C PRO A 61 -9.05 -8.09 -1.11
N LEU A 62 -9.34 -9.09 -1.95
CA LEU A 62 -10.20 -8.94 -3.13
C LEU A 62 -11.64 -8.49 -2.79
N ASP A 63 -12.10 -8.80 -1.60
CA ASP A 63 -13.42 -8.44 -1.08
C ASP A 63 -13.41 -7.13 -0.27
N SER A 64 -12.39 -6.32 -0.40
CA SER A 64 -12.35 -5.00 0.26
C SER A 64 -13.45 -4.07 -0.26
N PRO A 65 -13.94 -3.10 0.55
CA PRO A 65 -15.01 -2.19 0.14
C PRO A 65 -14.70 -1.42 -1.16
N PRO A 66 -15.70 -1.13 -2.02
CA PRO A 66 -15.47 -0.49 -3.33
C PRO A 66 -14.77 0.87 -3.31
N LYS A 67 -14.78 1.55 -2.16
CA LYS A 67 -14.08 2.84 -1.97
C LYS A 67 -12.57 2.69 -1.75
N THR A 68 -12.06 1.47 -1.67
CA THR A 68 -10.65 1.17 -1.49
C THR A 68 -9.93 1.11 -2.84
N LEU A 69 -8.61 1.31 -2.80
CA LEU A 69 -7.73 1.20 -3.95
C LEU A 69 -6.32 0.85 -3.49
N ASP A 70 -5.71 -0.10 -4.16
CA ASP A 70 -4.30 -0.46 -3.99
C ASP A 70 -3.39 0.23 -4.99
N VAL A 71 -2.21 0.61 -4.52
CA VAL A 71 -1.11 1.08 -5.35
C VAL A 71 0.13 0.24 -5.03
N ASP A 72 0.48 -0.66 -5.93
CA ASP A 72 1.71 -1.45 -5.84
C ASP A 72 2.92 -0.58 -6.17
N CYS A 73 3.79 -0.42 -5.22
CA CYS A 73 5.02 0.35 -5.34
C CYS A 73 6.26 -0.51 -5.61
N SER A 74 6.09 -1.81 -5.78
CA SER A 74 7.21 -2.76 -5.90
C SER A 74 8.11 -2.46 -7.08
N ALA A 75 7.54 -2.19 -8.26
CA ALA A 75 8.31 -1.90 -9.47
C ALA A 75 9.08 -0.58 -9.36
N ARG A 76 8.50 0.43 -8.73
CA ARG A 76 9.18 1.70 -8.44
C ARG A 76 10.33 1.48 -7.46
N TYR A 77 10.10 0.79 -6.35
CA TYR A 77 11.12 0.48 -5.37
C TYR A 77 12.33 -0.22 -6.00
N ALA A 78 12.09 -1.22 -6.87
CA ALA A 78 13.15 -2.00 -7.52
C ALA A 78 14.05 -1.16 -8.45
N LYS A 79 13.58 -0.02 -8.96
CA LYS A 79 14.32 0.87 -9.87
C LYS A 79 15.09 1.98 -9.18
N VAL A 80 14.85 2.24 -7.90
CA VAL A 80 15.58 3.30 -7.18
C VAL A 80 17.03 2.87 -6.95
N PRO A 81 18.03 3.67 -7.44
CA PRO A 81 19.45 3.32 -7.30
C PRO A 81 19.86 3.12 -5.84
N GLY A 82 20.74 2.14 -5.61
CA GLY A 82 21.27 1.84 -4.27
C GLY A 82 20.37 1.00 -3.37
N ARG A 83 19.17 0.67 -3.81
CA ARG A 83 18.26 -0.21 -3.08
C ARG A 83 18.50 -1.65 -3.50
N THR A 84 19.33 -2.34 -2.76
CA THR A 84 19.58 -3.77 -2.97
C THR A 84 18.70 -4.62 -2.06
N PHE A 85 18.25 -5.76 -2.58
CA PHE A 85 17.49 -6.81 -1.87
C PHE A 85 18.15 -7.33 -0.58
N LYS A 86 19.36 -6.88 -0.26
CA LYS A 86 20.24 -7.49 0.74
C LYS A 86 20.17 -6.87 2.14
N THR A 87 19.31 -5.90 2.39
CA THR A 87 19.26 -5.32 3.73
C THR A 87 18.35 -6.15 4.63
N ILE A 88 18.93 -7.13 5.28
CA ILE A 88 18.28 -8.01 6.28
C ILE A 88 17.62 -7.22 7.43
N SER A 89 17.97 -5.96 7.62
CA SER A 89 17.37 -5.09 8.64
C SER A 89 15.94 -4.63 8.34
N GLY A 90 15.43 -4.85 7.13
CA GLY A 90 14.05 -4.52 6.74
C GLY A 90 13.67 -3.04 6.71
N MET A 91 14.31 -2.21 7.52
CA MET A 91 13.95 -0.79 7.68
C MET A 91 14.08 0.04 6.40
N PRO A 92 15.16 -0.06 5.60
CA PRO A 92 15.24 0.72 4.37
C PRO A 92 14.17 0.38 3.34
N SER A 93 13.69 -0.87 3.30
CA SER A 93 12.60 -1.27 2.42
C SER A 93 11.22 -0.89 2.93
N HIS A 94 11.10 -0.56 4.20
CA HIS A 94 9.86 -0.12 4.84
C HIS A 94 9.68 1.39 4.78
N SER A 95 10.76 2.15 4.99
CA SER A 95 10.72 3.62 5.07
C SER A 95 11.00 4.34 3.75
N TRP A 96 11.28 3.63 2.67
CA TRP A 96 11.70 4.20 1.39
C TRP A 96 10.73 5.22 0.80
N TYR A 97 9.45 5.08 1.08
CA TYR A 97 8.42 6.02 0.66
C TYR A 97 8.78 7.46 1.01
N LEU A 98 9.37 7.66 2.21
CA LEU A 98 9.72 8.98 2.73
C LEU A 98 10.92 9.63 2.03
N GLU A 99 11.52 8.96 1.07
CA GLU A 99 12.69 9.42 0.30
C GLU A 99 12.44 9.42 -1.21
N ASP A 100 11.19 9.14 -1.64
CA ASP A 100 10.87 8.95 -3.05
C ASP A 100 9.96 10.03 -3.60
N ASP A 101 10.50 10.90 -4.48
CA ASP A 101 9.78 12.03 -5.06
C ASP A 101 8.54 11.61 -5.87
N LYS A 102 8.60 10.45 -6.55
CA LYS A 102 7.47 9.96 -7.34
C LYS A 102 6.33 9.51 -6.45
N TRP A 103 6.63 8.88 -5.33
CA TRP A 103 5.62 8.54 -4.34
C TRP A 103 5.01 9.81 -3.71
N TYR A 104 5.81 10.83 -3.41
CA TYR A 104 5.28 12.12 -2.91
C TYR A 104 4.38 12.81 -3.93
N GLU A 105 4.73 12.76 -5.22
CA GLU A 105 3.89 13.31 -6.28
C GLU A 105 2.52 12.60 -6.31
N ASP A 106 2.52 11.27 -6.26
CA ASP A 106 1.30 10.47 -6.23
C ASP A 106 0.46 10.72 -4.97
N LEU A 107 1.11 10.78 -3.81
CA LEU A 107 0.47 11.10 -2.55
C LEU A 107 -0.20 12.49 -2.60
N ALA A 108 0.46 13.48 -3.21
CA ALA A 108 -0.09 14.82 -3.35
C ALA A 108 -1.38 14.82 -4.19
N TYR A 109 -1.43 14.11 -5.32
CA TYR A 109 -2.66 13.92 -6.10
C TYR A 109 -3.75 13.22 -5.28
N THR A 110 -3.39 12.19 -4.54
CA THR A 110 -4.31 11.42 -3.71
C THR A 110 -4.94 12.26 -2.60
N LEU A 111 -4.14 13.12 -1.94
CA LEU A 111 -4.60 13.95 -0.82
C LEU A 111 -5.40 15.16 -1.29
N ARG A 112 -5.04 15.80 -2.40
CA ARG A 112 -5.84 16.89 -2.99
C ARG A 112 -7.24 16.43 -3.36
N GLY A 113 -7.35 15.24 -3.93
CA GLY A 113 -8.64 14.64 -4.25
C GLY A 113 -9.42 15.35 -5.38
N ASP A 114 -8.75 16.24 -6.12
CA ASP A 114 -9.29 17.00 -7.26
C ASP A 114 -9.37 16.16 -8.55
N LEU A 115 -8.60 15.09 -8.62
CA LEU A 115 -8.66 14.12 -9.71
C LEU A 115 -9.42 12.86 -9.28
N ASP A 116 -10.07 12.24 -10.26
CA ASP A 116 -10.56 10.89 -10.07
C ASP A 116 -9.36 9.95 -9.80
N ARG A 117 -9.51 9.08 -8.80
CA ARG A 117 -8.47 8.15 -8.37
C ARG A 117 -7.99 7.19 -9.46
N TYR A 118 -8.82 6.99 -10.49
CA TYR A 118 -8.52 6.10 -11.62
C TYR A 118 -7.70 6.77 -12.74
N VAL A 119 -7.54 8.10 -12.70
CA VAL A 119 -6.83 8.87 -13.73
C VAL A 119 -5.60 9.63 -13.21
N ILE A 120 -5.14 9.31 -12.00
CA ILE A 120 -3.92 9.90 -11.44
C ILE A 120 -2.72 9.54 -12.35
N PRO A 121 -1.97 10.55 -12.86
CA PRO A 121 -0.99 10.32 -13.94
C PRO A 121 0.26 9.55 -13.50
N THR A 122 0.49 9.44 -12.20
CA THR A 122 1.61 8.70 -11.61
C THR A 122 1.35 7.19 -11.47
N ARG A 123 0.17 6.72 -11.90
CA ARG A 123 -0.27 5.33 -11.78
C ARG A 123 -0.58 4.69 -13.12
N ARG A 124 -0.37 3.40 -13.18
CA ARG A 124 -0.87 2.54 -14.24
C ARG A 124 -1.89 1.56 -13.68
N LYS A 125 -3.07 1.48 -14.29
CA LYS A 125 -4.09 0.51 -13.90
C LYS A 125 -3.63 -0.91 -14.25
N VAL A 126 -3.74 -1.84 -13.30
CA VAL A 126 -3.40 -3.26 -13.48
C VAL A 126 -4.57 -4.20 -13.12
N GLY A 127 -5.55 -3.72 -12.40
CA GLY A 127 -6.79 -4.42 -12.03
C GLY A 127 -7.93 -3.44 -11.83
N ASP A 128 -9.07 -3.87 -11.31
CA ASP A 128 -10.24 -3.00 -11.16
C ASP A 128 -9.99 -1.88 -10.14
N ASN A 129 -9.48 -2.22 -8.97
CA ASN A 129 -9.06 -1.26 -7.93
C ASN A 129 -7.56 -1.34 -7.64
N ASP A 130 -6.80 -1.96 -8.54
CA ASP A 130 -5.38 -2.19 -8.41
C ASP A 130 -4.60 -1.35 -9.40
N PHE A 131 -3.63 -0.63 -8.90
CA PHE A 131 -2.74 0.23 -9.66
C PHE A 131 -1.28 -0.08 -9.31
N GLU A 132 -0.40 0.27 -10.22
CA GLU A 132 1.03 0.23 -10.03
C GLU A 132 1.57 1.67 -10.10
N LEU A 133 2.40 2.06 -9.14
CA LEU A 133 3.14 3.32 -9.20
C LEU A 133 4.14 3.27 -10.35
N ILE A 134 4.03 4.21 -11.28
CA ILE A 134 4.90 4.24 -12.47
C ILE A 134 6.36 4.44 -12.03
N PRO A 135 7.27 3.56 -12.49
CA PRO A 135 8.67 3.59 -12.08
C PRO A 135 9.42 4.84 -12.52
#